data_57eefd4b96cf4057ae75989a7e6020b5
#
_entry.id   57eefd4b96cf4057ae75989a7e6020b5
#
_cell.length_a   1.000
_cell.length_b   1.000
_cell.length_c   1.000
_cell.angle_alpha   90.00
_cell.angle_beta   90.00
_cell.angle_gamma   90.00
#
_symmetry.space_group_name_H-M   'P 1'
#
loop_
_entity.id
_entity.type
_entity.pdbx_description
1 polymer ?
#
loop_
_entity_poly.entity_id
_entity_poly.type
_entity_poly.pdbx_seq_one_letter_code
_entity_poly.pdbx_strand_id
1 'polypeptide(L)'
;MDSFFTLSKLFWFVAAPSNALVLVLVLAVLLLAFGWRAGGWSLLAFSVVGLLVLGFSPLANFILSPLEERFPQFRDDGRPVAGVMVLGGAEIADIGLARGQPTFSEAGERVLALADLARRYPQARLAFIGGTGALLPGREGQEAQMMRQSMAALGIDPARVEYEDRSRNTAENAAFAKALLKPQPGERWLLVTSAFHMPRAMGCFRAADFPVTAYPVDFRTVGPGHLNAPFTRIASGLDFTDVSVKEWVGLLAYYLGGRTGALFPAP
;
A
#
# COMPACT_ATOMS: atom_id res chain seq x y z
N MET A 1 -13.57 -17.57 7.75
CA MET A 1 -12.49 -16.53 7.73
C MET A 1 -11.19 -17.25 7.43
N ASP A 2 -10.43 -16.83 6.42
CA ASP A 2 -9.13 -17.44 6.16
C ASP A 2 -8.19 -17.15 7.32
N SER A 3 -7.75 -18.23 7.99
CA SER A 3 -6.82 -18.16 9.12
C SER A 3 -5.55 -17.35 8.78
N PHE A 4 -5.09 -17.43 7.53
CA PHE A 4 -3.94 -16.67 7.03
C PHE A 4 -4.18 -15.14 7.08
N PHE A 5 -5.36 -14.66 6.69
CA PHE A 5 -5.66 -13.23 6.69
C PHE A 5 -5.65 -12.66 8.12
N THR A 6 -6.35 -13.33 9.05
CA THR A 6 -6.39 -12.90 10.46
C THR A 6 -4.99 -12.97 11.10
N LEU A 7 -4.26 -14.08 10.86
CA LEU A 7 -2.91 -14.27 11.39
C LEU A 7 -1.94 -13.22 10.87
N SER A 8 -2.02 -12.85 9.59
CA SER A 8 -1.17 -11.82 9.00
C SER A 8 -1.38 -10.44 9.64
N LYS A 9 -2.63 -10.11 10.00
CA LYS A 9 -2.94 -8.84 10.67
C LYS A 9 -2.46 -8.80 12.12
N LEU A 10 -2.67 -9.90 12.88
CA LEU A 10 -2.15 -10.03 14.24
C LEU A 10 -0.61 -10.02 14.25
N PHE A 11 0.00 -10.76 13.32
CA PHE A 11 1.45 -10.73 13.15
C PHE A 11 1.94 -9.31 12.89
N TRP A 12 1.30 -8.59 11.96
CA TRP A 12 1.73 -7.22 11.63
C TRP A 12 1.55 -6.25 12.82
N PHE A 13 0.51 -6.42 13.63
CA PHE A 13 0.33 -5.60 14.84
C PHE A 13 1.55 -5.70 15.78
N VAL A 14 2.14 -6.89 15.93
CA VAL A 14 3.32 -7.10 16.77
C VAL A 14 4.61 -6.77 16.02
N ALA A 15 4.69 -7.08 14.72
CA ALA A 15 5.90 -6.99 13.91
C ALA A 15 6.16 -5.59 13.32
N ALA A 16 5.16 -4.69 13.33
CA ALA A 16 5.37 -3.30 12.93
C ALA A 16 6.46 -2.68 13.83
N PRO A 17 7.55 -2.13 13.27
CA PRO A 17 8.69 -1.64 14.04
C PRO A 17 8.33 -0.68 15.17
N SER A 18 7.41 0.26 14.91
CA SER A 18 6.93 1.20 15.92
C SER A 18 6.23 0.49 17.08
N ASN A 19 5.32 -0.45 16.80
CA ASN A 19 4.61 -1.21 17.81
C ASN A 19 5.55 -2.15 18.58
N ALA A 20 6.46 -2.83 17.88
CA ALA A 20 7.44 -3.72 18.49
C ALA A 20 8.30 -2.98 19.53
N LEU A 21 8.79 -1.78 19.19
CA LEU A 21 9.57 -0.95 20.11
C LEU A 21 8.73 -0.51 21.33
N VAL A 22 7.47 -0.14 21.14
CA VAL A 22 6.57 0.21 22.23
C VAL A 22 6.29 -1.00 23.13
N LEU A 23 6.07 -2.19 22.56
CA LEU A 23 5.87 -3.42 23.33
C LEU A 23 7.11 -3.79 24.14
N VAL A 24 8.32 -3.65 23.55
CA VAL A 24 9.59 -3.85 24.25
C VAL A 24 9.77 -2.80 25.36
N LEU A 25 9.35 -1.55 25.15
CA LEU A 25 9.36 -0.51 26.17
C LEU A 25 8.45 -0.87 27.37
N VAL A 26 7.24 -1.34 27.08
CA VAL A 26 6.32 -1.80 28.14
C VAL A 26 6.93 -2.97 28.91
N LEU A 27 7.51 -3.94 28.21
CA LEU A 27 8.20 -5.07 28.85
C LEU A 27 9.37 -4.60 29.73
N ALA A 28 10.15 -3.62 29.26
CA ALA A 28 11.25 -3.05 30.03
C ALA A 28 10.76 -2.44 31.38
N VAL A 29 9.66 -1.68 31.32
CA VAL A 29 9.04 -1.09 32.53
C VAL A 29 8.57 -2.18 33.47
N LEU A 30 7.92 -3.23 32.98
CA LEU A 30 7.48 -4.36 33.80
C LEU A 30 8.66 -5.08 34.46
N LEU A 31 9.73 -5.35 33.73
CA LEU A 31 10.94 -5.97 34.32
C LEU A 31 11.55 -5.10 35.42
N LEU A 32 11.60 -3.79 35.23
CA LEU A 32 12.08 -2.86 36.27
C LEU A 32 11.19 -2.89 37.51
N ALA A 33 9.87 -2.94 37.33
CA ALA A 33 8.90 -3.02 38.43
C ALA A 33 9.06 -4.33 39.24
N PHE A 34 9.40 -5.44 38.55
CA PHE A 34 9.68 -6.73 39.21
C PHE A 34 11.14 -6.90 39.71
N GLY A 35 11.94 -5.84 39.68
CA GLY A 35 13.31 -5.84 40.21
C GLY A 35 14.40 -6.40 39.26
N TRP A 36 14.06 -6.73 38.02
CA TRP A 36 15.01 -7.24 37.00
C TRP A 36 15.75 -6.07 36.32
N ARG A 37 16.58 -5.39 37.12
CA ARG A 37 17.19 -4.10 36.76
C ARG A 37 18.03 -4.14 35.49
N ALA A 38 18.96 -5.12 35.33
CA ALA A 38 19.85 -5.18 34.18
C ALA A 38 19.08 -5.35 32.87
N GLY A 39 18.18 -6.34 32.81
CA GLY A 39 17.34 -6.56 31.62
C GLY A 39 16.41 -5.39 31.32
N GLY A 40 15.75 -4.85 32.37
CA GLY A 40 14.85 -3.73 32.23
C GLY A 40 15.51 -2.46 31.67
N TRP A 41 16.68 -2.07 32.20
CA TRP A 41 17.41 -0.90 31.69
C TRP A 41 17.94 -1.11 30.28
N SER A 42 18.41 -2.33 29.93
CA SER A 42 18.88 -2.64 28.58
C SER A 42 17.75 -2.55 27.54
N LEU A 43 16.58 -3.12 27.83
CA LEU A 43 15.41 -3.03 26.92
C LEU A 43 14.85 -1.63 26.84
N LEU A 44 14.86 -0.87 27.96
CA LEU A 44 14.45 0.54 27.95
C LEU A 44 15.35 1.37 27.04
N ALA A 45 16.68 1.25 27.21
CA ALA A 45 17.64 1.96 26.36
C ALA A 45 17.48 1.56 24.88
N PHE A 46 17.35 0.26 24.57
CA PHE A 46 17.11 -0.24 23.23
C PHE A 46 15.85 0.37 22.59
N SER A 47 14.73 0.37 23.31
CA SER A 47 13.47 0.91 22.80
C SER A 47 13.54 2.41 22.56
N VAL A 48 14.09 3.18 23.52
CA VAL A 48 14.22 4.63 23.38
C VAL A 48 15.13 4.98 22.21
N VAL A 49 16.32 4.36 22.14
CA VAL A 49 17.24 4.59 21.02
C VAL A 49 16.61 4.16 19.69
N GLY A 50 15.95 3.00 19.66
CA GLY A 50 15.22 2.52 18.47
C GLY A 50 14.17 3.51 18.00
N LEU A 51 13.31 4.02 18.89
CA LEU A 51 12.29 5.02 18.56
C LEU A 51 12.91 6.30 18.03
N LEU A 52 14.00 6.79 18.64
CA LEU A 52 14.70 8.00 18.18
C LEU A 52 15.36 7.78 16.81
N VAL A 53 16.03 6.65 16.62
CA VAL A 53 16.68 6.33 15.35
C VAL A 53 15.65 6.15 14.23
N LEU A 54 14.64 5.31 14.42
CA LEU A 54 13.62 5.06 13.38
C LEU A 54 12.70 6.26 13.16
N GLY A 55 12.51 7.10 14.18
CA GLY A 55 11.61 8.25 14.10
C GLY A 55 12.25 9.52 13.56
N PHE A 56 13.54 9.74 13.76
CA PHE A 56 14.19 10.99 13.34
C PHE A 56 15.28 10.81 12.28
N SER A 57 15.95 9.65 12.23
CA SER A 57 17.02 9.46 11.26
C SER A 57 16.48 9.26 9.84
N PRO A 58 17.30 9.47 8.81
CA PRO A 58 16.90 9.23 7.43
C PRO A 58 16.83 7.73 7.05
N LEU A 59 17.00 6.81 7.98
CA LEU A 59 17.09 5.36 7.72
C LEU A 59 15.89 4.84 6.92
N ALA A 60 14.68 5.31 7.25
CA ALA A 60 13.48 4.90 6.55
C ALA A 60 13.51 5.27 5.05
N ASN A 61 14.10 6.41 4.68
CA ASN A 61 14.28 6.79 3.27
C ASN A 61 15.14 5.78 2.51
N PHE A 62 16.22 5.29 3.13
CA PHE A 62 17.11 4.28 2.53
C PHE A 62 16.42 2.92 2.36
N ILE A 63 15.50 2.56 3.25
CA ILE A 63 14.77 1.29 3.19
C ILE A 63 13.63 1.39 2.15
N LEU A 64 12.98 2.56 2.02
CA LEU A 64 11.85 2.78 1.15
C LEU A 64 12.25 3.01 -0.32
N SER A 65 13.31 3.80 -0.54
CA SER A 65 13.73 4.21 -1.88
C SER A 65 13.95 3.05 -2.86
N PRO A 66 14.57 1.90 -2.49
CA PRO A 66 14.70 0.79 -3.43
C PRO A 66 13.36 0.21 -3.91
N LEU A 67 12.29 0.33 -3.11
CA LEU A 67 10.95 -0.09 -3.51
C LEU A 67 10.37 0.89 -4.53
N GLU A 68 10.52 2.19 -4.29
CA GLU A 68 9.99 3.26 -5.14
C GLU A 68 10.69 3.35 -6.49
N GLU A 69 12.02 3.16 -6.48
CA GLU A 69 12.84 3.23 -7.68
C GLU A 69 12.79 1.94 -8.54
N ARG A 70 12.12 0.90 -8.04
CA ARG A 70 12.08 -0.40 -8.74
C ARG A 70 11.35 -0.33 -10.07
N PHE A 71 10.29 0.50 -10.16
CA PHE A 71 9.56 0.74 -11.38
C PHE A 71 9.66 2.23 -11.75
N PRO A 72 10.12 2.56 -12.96
CA PRO A 72 10.24 3.94 -13.38
C PRO A 72 8.88 4.62 -13.49
N GLN A 73 8.85 5.94 -13.33
CA GLN A 73 7.66 6.72 -13.64
C GLN A 73 7.20 6.45 -15.08
N PHE A 74 5.89 6.31 -15.23
CA PHE A 74 5.30 6.07 -16.53
C PHE A 74 5.57 7.25 -17.48
N ARG A 75 6.03 6.91 -18.68
CA ARG A 75 6.15 7.86 -19.80
C ARG A 75 5.25 7.40 -20.92
N ASP A 76 4.40 8.32 -21.39
CA ASP A 76 3.53 8.03 -22.52
C ASP A 76 4.38 7.87 -23.79
N ASP A 77 4.21 6.75 -24.43
CA ASP A 77 4.93 6.36 -25.65
C ASP A 77 4.00 6.35 -26.89
N GLY A 78 2.79 6.92 -26.74
CA GLY A 78 1.78 6.99 -27.79
C GLY A 78 1.06 5.68 -28.09
N ARG A 79 1.39 4.57 -27.41
CA ARG A 79 0.66 3.31 -27.61
C ARG A 79 -0.74 3.39 -26.97
N PRO A 80 -1.76 2.80 -27.63
CA PRO A 80 -3.11 2.79 -27.07
C PRO A 80 -3.16 2.18 -25.66
N VAL A 81 -3.96 2.82 -24.79
CA VAL A 81 -4.27 2.33 -23.44
C VAL A 81 -5.70 1.81 -23.45
N ALA A 82 -5.87 0.51 -23.28
CA ALA A 82 -7.17 -0.15 -23.27
C ALA A 82 -7.91 0.10 -21.94
N GLY A 83 -7.15 0.18 -20.83
CA GLY A 83 -7.76 0.44 -19.54
C GLY A 83 -6.79 0.99 -18.51
N VAL A 84 -7.37 1.61 -17.50
CA VAL A 84 -6.69 2.15 -16.30
C VAL A 84 -7.35 1.54 -15.08
N MET A 85 -6.57 0.91 -14.22
CA MET A 85 -7.06 0.41 -12.94
C MET A 85 -6.28 1.04 -11.80
N VAL A 86 -6.99 1.42 -10.75
CA VAL A 86 -6.42 1.93 -9.50
C VAL A 86 -6.64 0.93 -8.37
N LEU A 87 -5.59 0.63 -7.61
CA LEU A 87 -5.71 -0.19 -6.41
C LEU A 87 -6.17 0.66 -5.23
N GLY A 88 -7.14 0.15 -4.48
CA GLY A 88 -7.66 0.72 -3.24
C GLY A 88 -6.59 0.85 -2.14
N GLY A 89 -6.99 1.39 -1.01
CA GLY A 89 -6.14 1.67 0.15
C GLY A 89 -5.72 3.14 0.27
N ALA A 90 -6.29 4.02 -0.58
CA ALA A 90 -6.22 5.47 -0.40
C ALA A 90 -7.42 6.00 0.42
N GLU A 91 -8.51 5.26 0.46
CA GLU A 91 -9.79 5.65 1.02
C GLU A 91 -9.80 5.51 2.54
N ILE A 92 -10.23 6.57 3.25
CA ILE A 92 -10.63 6.52 4.67
C ILE A 92 -12.15 6.39 4.68
N ALA A 93 -12.61 5.20 4.26
CA ALA A 93 -13.98 4.97 3.87
C ALA A 93 -14.99 5.15 5.01
N ASP A 94 -14.65 4.76 6.24
CA ASP A 94 -15.51 4.95 7.42
C ASP A 94 -15.78 6.43 7.71
N ILE A 95 -14.76 7.28 7.61
CA ILE A 95 -14.92 8.73 7.79
C ILE A 95 -15.70 9.31 6.60
N GLY A 96 -15.29 8.99 5.38
CA GLY A 96 -15.90 9.53 4.16
C GLY A 96 -17.40 9.22 4.07
N LEU A 97 -17.77 7.96 4.30
CA LEU A 97 -19.17 7.53 4.28
C LEU A 97 -19.99 8.16 5.43
N ALA A 98 -19.43 8.21 6.64
CA ALA A 98 -20.11 8.80 7.80
C ALA A 98 -20.32 10.32 7.66
N ARG A 99 -19.39 11.02 6.98
CA ARG A 99 -19.44 12.48 6.80
C ARG A 99 -20.06 12.90 5.48
N GLY A 100 -20.32 11.96 4.56
CA GLY A 100 -20.83 12.27 3.22
C GLY A 100 -19.85 13.06 2.35
N GLN A 101 -18.54 12.94 2.61
CA GLN A 101 -17.49 13.66 1.90
C GLN A 101 -16.33 12.71 1.56
N PRO A 102 -15.76 12.79 0.33
CA PRO A 102 -14.57 12.01 -0.01
C PRO A 102 -13.44 12.28 0.97
N THR A 103 -12.92 11.23 1.60
CA THR A 103 -11.83 11.33 2.57
C THR A 103 -10.74 10.35 2.17
N PHE A 104 -9.53 10.88 1.93
CA PHE A 104 -8.40 10.10 1.47
C PHE A 104 -7.22 10.24 2.45
N SER A 105 -6.43 9.18 2.53
CA SER A 105 -5.14 9.15 3.20
C SER A 105 -4.07 9.85 2.35
N GLU A 106 -2.84 9.74 2.77
CA GLU A 106 -1.67 10.22 2.01
C GLU A 106 -1.57 9.58 0.61
N ALA A 107 -2.15 8.38 0.40
CA ALA A 107 -2.19 7.70 -0.90
C ALA A 107 -3.25 8.28 -1.87
N GLY A 108 -3.87 9.41 -1.56
CA GLY A 108 -4.87 10.09 -2.40
C GLY A 108 -4.39 10.43 -3.81
N GLU A 109 -3.07 10.49 -4.04
CA GLU A 109 -2.48 10.64 -5.36
C GLU A 109 -2.93 9.55 -6.35
N ARG A 110 -3.24 8.33 -5.88
CA ARG A 110 -3.79 7.26 -6.72
C ARG A 110 -5.12 7.68 -7.36
N VAL A 111 -5.95 8.36 -6.58
CA VAL A 111 -7.27 8.83 -7.01
C VAL A 111 -7.14 10.00 -7.98
N LEU A 112 -6.21 10.94 -7.71
CA LEU A 112 -5.90 12.04 -8.62
C LEU A 112 -5.35 11.52 -9.95
N ALA A 113 -4.50 10.50 -9.91
CA ALA A 113 -3.97 9.86 -11.12
C ALA A 113 -5.08 9.20 -11.95
N LEU A 114 -6.06 8.54 -11.31
CA LEU A 114 -7.22 7.99 -12.03
C LEU A 114 -7.99 9.11 -12.76
N ALA A 115 -8.21 10.25 -12.09
CA ALA A 115 -8.92 11.37 -12.70
C ALA A 115 -8.14 11.99 -13.87
N ASP A 116 -6.82 12.12 -13.75
CA ASP A 116 -5.97 12.60 -14.85
C ASP A 116 -5.97 11.64 -16.02
N LEU A 117 -5.76 10.35 -15.78
CA LEU A 117 -5.73 9.31 -16.81
C LEU A 117 -7.09 9.14 -17.50
N ALA A 118 -8.20 9.30 -16.77
CA ALA A 118 -9.55 9.28 -17.35
C ALA A 118 -9.79 10.40 -18.39
N ARG A 119 -9.14 11.56 -18.18
CA ARG A 119 -9.17 12.68 -19.15
C ARG A 119 -8.19 12.45 -20.30
N ARG A 120 -6.99 11.94 -20.00
CA ARG A 120 -5.94 11.70 -20.98
C ARG A 120 -6.29 10.56 -21.94
N TYR A 121 -6.97 9.54 -21.43
CA TYR A 121 -7.41 8.37 -22.20
C TYR A 121 -8.93 8.21 -22.15
N PRO A 122 -9.70 9.08 -22.85
CA PRO A 122 -11.17 9.10 -22.72
C PRO A 122 -11.84 7.81 -23.17
N GLN A 123 -11.18 7.02 -24.02
CA GLN A 123 -11.71 5.74 -24.51
C GLN A 123 -11.27 4.54 -23.64
N ALA A 124 -10.35 4.73 -22.70
CA ALA A 124 -9.91 3.66 -21.83
C ALA A 124 -11.02 3.26 -20.85
N ARG A 125 -11.14 1.96 -20.61
CA ARG A 125 -11.95 1.42 -19.51
C ARG A 125 -11.33 1.85 -18.18
N LEU A 126 -12.16 2.17 -17.21
CA LEU A 126 -11.70 2.58 -15.88
C LEU A 126 -12.11 1.51 -14.86
N ALA A 127 -11.22 1.18 -13.93
CA ALA A 127 -11.53 0.24 -12.87
C ALA A 127 -10.98 0.69 -11.51
N PHE A 128 -11.76 0.48 -10.47
CA PHE A 128 -11.33 0.51 -9.09
C PHE A 128 -11.25 -0.92 -8.56
N ILE A 129 -10.10 -1.29 -8.00
CA ILE A 129 -9.84 -2.65 -7.50
C ILE A 129 -9.47 -2.53 -6.02
N GLY A 130 -10.42 -2.84 -5.14
CA GLY A 130 -10.20 -2.75 -3.71
C GLY A 130 -11.45 -3.07 -2.92
N GLY A 131 -11.41 -4.17 -2.17
CA GLY A 131 -12.49 -4.59 -1.29
C GLY A 131 -12.31 -4.05 0.12
N THR A 132 -11.85 -4.90 1.04
CA THR A 132 -11.56 -4.46 2.40
C THR A 132 -10.38 -5.21 2.99
N GLY A 133 -9.40 -4.46 3.46
CA GLY A 133 -8.33 -4.98 4.31
C GLY A 133 -8.70 -4.98 5.81
N ALA A 134 -9.93 -4.62 6.20
CA ALA A 134 -10.33 -4.53 7.59
C ALA A 134 -10.58 -5.91 8.21
N LEU A 135 -10.22 -6.06 9.50
CA LEU A 135 -10.54 -7.27 10.28
C LEU A 135 -11.98 -7.27 10.81
N LEU A 136 -12.58 -6.08 10.93
CA LEU A 136 -13.92 -5.95 11.49
C LEU A 136 -14.97 -6.28 10.43
N PRO A 137 -15.94 -7.15 10.75
CA PRO A 137 -17.04 -7.45 9.85
C PRO A 137 -17.91 -6.21 9.59
N GLY A 138 -18.61 -6.19 8.44
CA GLY A 138 -19.50 -5.08 8.07
C GLY A 138 -18.80 -3.89 7.39
N ARG A 139 -17.54 -4.06 7.00
CA ARG A 139 -16.77 -3.04 6.25
C ARG A 139 -16.46 -3.47 4.82
N GLU A 140 -17.05 -4.58 4.38
CA GLU A 140 -16.84 -5.11 3.04
C GLU A 140 -17.36 -4.11 1.99
N GLY A 141 -16.55 -3.85 0.97
CA GLY A 141 -16.91 -2.97 -0.15
C GLY A 141 -16.98 -1.47 0.17
N GLN A 142 -16.69 -1.03 1.40
CA GLN A 142 -16.78 0.40 1.77
C GLN A 142 -15.81 1.28 0.96
N GLU A 143 -14.61 0.78 0.63
CA GLU A 143 -13.66 1.51 -0.20
C GLU A 143 -14.25 1.76 -1.59
N ALA A 144 -14.81 0.74 -2.23
CA ALA A 144 -15.46 0.87 -3.54
C ALA A 144 -16.72 1.74 -3.48
N GLN A 145 -17.50 1.66 -2.39
CA GLN A 145 -18.66 2.51 -2.17
C GLN A 145 -18.26 3.98 -2.08
N MET A 146 -17.24 4.30 -1.27
CA MET A 146 -16.72 5.66 -1.14
C MET A 146 -16.14 6.16 -2.47
N MET A 147 -15.35 5.32 -3.19
CA MET A 147 -14.85 5.68 -4.51
C MET A 147 -15.96 6.01 -5.48
N ARG A 148 -17.03 5.20 -5.51
CA ARG A 148 -18.20 5.48 -6.37
C ARG A 148 -18.84 6.82 -6.08
N GLN A 149 -18.95 7.20 -4.81
CA GLN A 149 -19.47 8.52 -4.40
C GLN A 149 -18.50 9.65 -4.75
N SER A 150 -17.21 9.37 -4.80
CA SER A 150 -16.17 10.37 -5.09
C SER A 150 -16.02 10.68 -6.59
N MET A 151 -16.47 9.79 -7.49
CA MET A 151 -16.23 9.93 -8.93
C MET A 151 -16.79 11.22 -9.52
N ALA A 152 -17.98 11.63 -9.12
CA ALA A 152 -18.58 12.88 -9.61
C ALA A 152 -17.75 14.12 -9.24
N ALA A 153 -17.21 14.16 -8.01
CA ALA A 153 -16.32 15.26 -7.57
C ALA A 153 -14.99 15.27 -8.34
N LEU A 154 -14.57 14.12 -8.89
CA LEU A 154 -13.38 13.99 -9.74
C LEU A 154 -13.67 14.27 -11.23
N GLY A 155 -14.91 14.61 -11.58
CA GLY A 155 -15.33 14.83 -12.96
C GLY A 155 -15.45 13.55 -13.79
N ILE A 156 -15.61 12.40 -13.14
CA ILE A 156 -15.78 11.10 -13.77
C ILE A 156 -17.23 10.64 -13.56
N ASP A 157 -17.88 10.21 -14.64
CA ASP A 157 -19.17 9.51 -14.51
C ASP A 157 -18.96 8.18 -13.77
N PRO A 158 -19.61 7.96 -12.62
CA PRO A 158 -19.46 6.71 -11.86
C PRO A 158 -19.80 5.45 -12.67
N ALA A 159 -20.67 5.57 -13.69
CA ALA A 159 -21.05 4.46 -14.57
C ALA A 159 -19.92 4.03 -15.52
N ARG A 160 -18.90 4.86 -15.73
CA ARG A 160 -17.71 4.53 -16.52
C ARG A 160 -16.71 3.65 -15.76
N VAL A 161 -16.85 3.52 -14.44
CA VAL A 161 -15.87 2.83 -13.60
C VAL A 161 -16.40 1.46 -13.20
N GLU A 162 -15.65 0.42 -13.48
CA GLU A 162 -15.91 -0.93 -13.01
C GLU A 162 -15.32 -1.09 -11.59
N TYR A 163 -16.07 -1.68 -10.67
CA TYR A 163 -15.67 -1.79 -9.27
C TYR A 163 -15.53 -3.24 -8.85
N GLU A 164 -14.35 -3.60 -8.37
CA GLU A 164 -14.10 -4.85 -7.64
C GLU A 164 -14.05 -4.52 -6.14
N ASP A 165 -14.90 -5.14 -5.34
CA ASP A 165 -15.15 -4.78 -3.94
C ASP A 165 -15.04 -5.94 -2.95
N ARG A 166 -14.54 -7.11 -3.38
CA ARG A 166 -14.49 -8.33 -2.57
C ARG A 166 -13.08 -8.75 -2.15
N SER A 167 -12.07 -8.24 -2.82
CA SER A 167 -10.68 -8.60 -2.57
C SER A 167 -10.22 -8.15 -1.17
N ARG A 168 -9.42 -8.99 -0.52
CA ARG A 168 -8.91 -8.78 0.85
C ARG A 168 -7.40 -8.58 0.89
N ASN A 169 -6.73 -8.82 -0.23
CA ASN A 169 -5.27 -8.74 -0.36
C ASN A 169 -4.88 -8.56 -1.83
N THR A 170 -3.60 -8.23 -2.08
CA THR A 170 -3.13 -7.87 -3.42
C THR A 170 -3.18 -9.04 -4.43
N ALA A 171 -3.04 -10.28 -3.99
CA ALA A 171 -3.17 -11.43 -4.89
C ALA A 171 -4.64 -11.62 -5.33
N GLU A 172 -5.59 -11.41 -4.42
CA GLU A 172 -7.03 -11.39 -4.74
C GLU A 172 -7.38 -10.21 -5.63
N ASN A 173 -6.79 -9.01 -5.39
CA ASN A 173 -6.95 -7.86 -6.30
C ASN A 173 -6.62 -8.26 -7.74
N ALA A 174 -5.48 -8.90 -7.97
CA ALA A 174 -5.04 -9.29 -9.30
C ALA A 174 -5.98 -10.34 -9.95
N ALA A 175 -6.33 -11.38 -9.19
CA ALA A 175 -7.20 -12.46 -9.68
C ALA A 175 -8.63 -11.95 -9.98
N PHE A 176 -9.20 -11.13 -9.09
CA PHE A 176 -10.56 -10.63 -9.26
C PHE A 176 -10.63 -9.52 -10.32
N ALA A 177 -9.58 -8.69 -10.42
CA ALA A 177 -9.46 -7.73 -11.52
C ALA A 177 -9.46 -8.45 -12.88
N LYS A 178 -8.67 -9.51 -13.04
CA LYS A 178 -8.67 -10.32 -14.28
C LYS A 178 -10.05 -10.90 -14.58
N ALA A 179 -10.71 -11.45 -13.56
CA ALA A 179 -12.05 -12.04 -13.72
C ALA A 179 -13.13 -11.01 -14.10
N LEU A 180 -13.04 -9.80 -13.52
CA LEU A 180 -13.95 -8.68 -13.80
C LEU A 180 -13.70 -8.10 -15.19
N LEU A 181 -12.47 -7.73 -15.47
CA LEU A 181 -12.10 -6.92 -16.64
C LEU A 181 -11.93 -7.75 -17.90
N LYS A 182 -11.63 -9.04 -17.79
CA LYS A 182 -11.45 -9.99 -18.92
C LYS A 182 -10.56 -9.40 -20.03
N PRO A 183 -9.32 -9.01 -19.69
CA PRO A 183 -8.44 -8.36 -20.67
C PRO A 183 -8.21 -9.23 -21.89
N GLN A 184 -8.20 -8.59 -23.07
CA GLN A 184 -7.90 -9.29 -24.31
C GLN A 184 -6.38 -9.35 -24.54
N PRO A 185 -5.89 -10.36 -25.27
CA PRO A 185 -4.48 -10.44 -25.63
C PRO A 185 -4.03 -9.16 -26.37
N GLY A 186 -2.92 -8.58 -25.91
CA GLY A 186 -2.36 -7.35 -26.50
C GLY A 186 -2.94 -6.04 -25.94
N GLU A 187 -3.99 -6.09 -25.14
CA GLU A 187 -4.49 -4.89 -24.43
C GLU A 187 -3.46 -4.38 -23.43
N ARG A 188 -3.27 -3.06 -23.43
CA ARG A 188 -2.43 -2.37 -22.46
C ARG A 188 -3.28 -1.80 -21.34
N TRP A 189 -3.07 -2.30 -20.13
CA TRP A 189 -3.71 -1.84 -18.91
C TRP A 189 -2.70 -1.11 -18.02
N LEU A 190 -3.01 0.10 -17.60
CA LEU A 190 -2.20 0.83 -16.60
C LEU A 190 -2.64 0.43 -15.19
N LEU A 191 -1.67 0.03 -14.36
CA LEU A 191 -1.89 -0.27 -12.95
C LEU A 191 -1.39 0.89 -12.10
N VAL A 192 -2.31 1.62 -11.48
CA VAL A 192 -2.02 2.76 -10.61
C VAL A 192 -1.99 2.30 -9.15
N THR A 193 -0.86 2.49 -8.48
CA THR A 193 -0.71 2.28 -7.04
C THR A 193 0.50 3.06 -6.53
N SER A 194 0.70 3.10 -5.19
CA SER A 194 1.87 3.74 -4.60
C SER A 194 3.17 3.12 -5.10
N ALA A 195 4.19 3.94 -5.34
CA ALA A 195 5.47 3.52 -5.89
C ALA A 195 6.12 2.41 -5.07
N PHE A 196 6.10 2.54 -3.74
CA PHE A 196 6.65 1.53 -2.83
C PHE A 196 5.89 0.19 -2.85
N HIS A 197 4.60 0.21 -3.21
CA HIS A 197 3.74 -0.98 -3.33
C HIS A 197 3.86 -1.64 -4.71
N MET A 198 4.30 -0.90 -5.72
CA MET A 198 4.33 -1.34 -7.12
C MET A 198 5.04 -2.69 -7.32
N PRO A 199 6.21 -2.99 -6.71
CA PRO A 199 6.87 -4.28 -6.91
C PRO A 199 5.97 -5.47 -6.54
N ARG A 200 5.32 -5.43 -5.39
CA ARG A 200 4.45 -6.50 -4.93
C ARG A 200 3.18 -6.63 -5.78
N ALA A 201 2.59 -5.49 -6.16
CA ALA A 201 1.43 -5.48 -7.05
C ALA A 201 1.76 -6.10 -8.41
N MET A 202 2.84 -5.68 -9.06
CA MET A 202 3.27 -6.22 -10.36
C MET A 202 3.54 -7.72 -10.30
N GLY A 203 4.16 -8.21 -9.21
CA GLY A 203 4.35 -9.63 -8.99
C GLY A 203 3.03 -10.42 -8.93
N CYS A 204 2.03 -9.90 -8.21
CA CYS A 204 0.71 -10.52 -8.11
C CYS A 204 -0.04 -10.53 -9.45
N PHE A 205 -0.01 -9.43 -10.20
CA PHE A 205 -0.68 -9.34 -11.50
C PHE A 205 -0.04 -10.26 -12.53
N ARG A 206 1.28 -10.41 -12.52
CA ARG A 206 1.97 -11.40 -13.36
C ARG A 206 1.62 -12.84 -12.97
N ALA A 207 1.58 -13.14 -11.66
CA ALA A 207 1.18 -14.46 -11.18
C ALA A 207 -0.28 -14.81 -11.49
N ALA A 208 -1.16 -13.81 -11.60
CA ALA A 208 -2.53 -13.95 -12.05
C ALA A 208 -2.66 -14.04 -13.59
N ASP A 209 -1.53 -14.01 -14.32
CA ASP A 209 -1.52 -13.98 -15.79
C ASP A 209 -2.38 -12.80 -16.34
N PHE A 210 -2.21 -11.63 -15.75
CA PHE A 210 -2.75 -10.36 -16.21
C PHE A 210 -1.60 -9.35 -16.34
N PRO A 211 -0.89 -9.33 -17.49
CA PRO A 211 0.21 -8.40 -17.69
C PRO A 211 -0.31 -6.96 -17.73
N VAL A 212 0.24 -6.13 -16.86
CA VAL A 212 -0.11 -4.72 -16.73
C VAL A 212 1.13 -3.84 -16.87
N THR A 213 0.94 -2.58 -17.20
CA THR A 213 1.99 -1.56 -17.24
C THR A 213 1.94 -0.78 -15.92
N ALA A 214 3.07 -0.67 -15.24
CA ALA A 214 3.17 0.07 -13.98
C ALA A 214 2.93 1.58 -14.19
N TYR A 215 2.12 2.17 -13.33
CA TYR A 215 1.93 3.61 -13.20
C TYR A 215 2.09 3.99 -11.72
N PRO A 216 3.37 4.07 -11.24
CA PRO A 216 3.65 4.40 -9.84
C PRO A 216 3.33 5.86 -9.55
N VAL A 217 2.68 6.10 -8.40
CA VAL A 217 2.38 7.41 -7.81
C VAL A 217 2.65 7.37 -6.31
N ASP A 218 2.33 8.40 -5.56
CA ASP A 218 2.50 8.43 -4.10
C ASP A 218 3.94 8.04 -3.73
N PHE A 219 4.91 8.76 -4.34
CA PHE A 219 6.31 8.66 -3.94
C PHE A 219 6.50 9.39 -2.60
N ARG A 220 7.13 8.73 -1.66
CA ARG A 220 7.40 9.24 -0.31
C ARG A 220 8.81 9.82 -0.18
N THR A 221 9.75 9.37 -1.03
CA THR A 221 11.12 9.89 -1.08
C THR A 221 11.31 10.82 -2.28
N VAL A 222 12.23 11.76 -2.15
CA VAL A 222 12.58 12.71 -3.23
C VAL A 222 13.38 12.03 -4.35
N GLY A 223 13.84 10.80 -4.10
CA GLY A 223 14.68 10.03 -5.01
C GLY A 223 16.09 9.81 -4.46
N PRO A 224 16.92 8.98 -5.13
CA PRO A 224 18.18 8.45 -4.59
C PRO A 224 19.20 9.50 -4.15
N GLY A 225 19.18 10.69 -4.75
CA GLY A 225 20.12 11.78 -4.44
C GLY A 225 19.82 12.53 -3.12
N HIS A 226 18.67 12.30 -2.49
CA HIS A 226 18.19 13.13 -1.39
C HIS A 226 17.73 12.29 -0.16
N LEU A 227 18.30 11.13 0.04
CA LEU A 227 17.87 10.20 1.11
C LEU A 227 18.34 10.62 2.50
N ASN A 228 19.31 11.51 2.63
CA ASN A 228 19.93 11.90 3.91
C ASN A 228 19.11 12.88 4.76
N ALA A 229 17.93 13.33 4.29
CA ALA A 229 17.09 14.25 5.04
C ALA A 229 16.48 13.57 6.27
N PRO A 230 16.75 14.06 7.51
CA PRO A 230 16.14 13.51 8.70
C PRO A 230 14.66 13.93 8.80
N PHE A 231 13.89 13.18 9.56
CA PHE A 231 12.51 13.53 9.85
C PHE A 231 12.42 14.57 10.97
N THR A 232 11.60 15.60 10.77
CA THR A 232 11.36 16.64 11.79
C THR A 232 10.33 16.21 12.84
N ARG A 233 9.56 15.17 12.56
CA ARG A 233 8.55 14.60 13.46
C ARG A 233 8.77 13.11 13.61
N ILE A 234 8.86 12.64 14.85
CA ILE A 234 9.06 11.22 15.17
C ILE A 234 7.98 10.33 14.51
N ALA A 235 6.73 10.79 14.51
CA ALA A 235 5.61 10.05 13.94
C ALA A 235 5.81 9.80 12.43
N SER A 236 6.35 10.77 11.69
CA SER A 236 6.60 10.64 10.26
C SER A 236 7.68 9.60 9.96
N GLY A 237 8.81 9.61 10.69
CA GLY A 237 9.86 8.62 10.50
C GLY A 237 9.42 7.20 10.86
N LEU A 238 8.64 7.06 11.94
CA LEU A 238 8.07 5.77 12.32
C LEU A 238 7.07 5.24 11.29
N ASP A 239 6.20 6.10 10.75
CA ASP A 239 5.26 5.71 9.70
C ASP A 239 5.98 5.23 8.42
N PHE A 240 6.99 6.00 7.96
CA PHE A 240 7.81 5.59 6.81
C PHE A 240 8.54 4.27 7.06
N THR A 241 9.04 4.07 8.27
CA THR A 241 9.70 2.81 8.67
C THR A 241 8.69 1.66 8.61
N ASP A 242 7.52 1.82 9.20
CA ASP A 242 6.48 0.79 9.24
C ASP A 242 5.99 0.44 7.83
N VAL A 243 5.73 1.42 6.99
CA VAL A 243 5.35 1.22 5.58
C VAL A 243 6.43 0.46 4.82
N SER A 244 7.69 0.87 4.95
CA SER A 244 8.83 0.25 4.27
C SER A 244 8.98 -1.22 4.67
N VAL A 245 9.04 -1.49 5.97
CA VAL A 245 9.22 -2.86 6.49
C VAL A 245 8.03 -3.74 6.12
N LYS A 246 6.81 -3.19 6.15
CA LYS A 246 5.60 -3.91 5.73
C LYS A 246 5.68 -4.38 4.28
N GLU A 247 6.15 -3.55 3.38
CA GLU A 247 6.27 -3.94 1.96
C GLU A 247 7.37 -4.98 1.75
N TRP A 248 8.55 -4.84 2.40
CA TRP A 248 9.60 -5.85 2.34
C TRP A 248 9.16 -7.20 2.90
N VAL A 249 8.50 -7.21 4.07
CA VAL A 249 7.91 -8.42 4.65
C VAL A 249 6.81 -8.98 3.74
N GLY A 250 5.99 -8.10 3.16
CA GLY A 250 4.96 -8.48 2.20
C GLY A 250 5.55 -9.16 0.95
N LEU A 251 6.61 -8.62 0.36
CA LEU A 251 7.32 -9.22 -0.77
C LEU A 251 7.82 -10.63 -0.43
N LEU A 252 8.49 -10.79 0.73
CA LEU A 252 8.97 -12.09 1.19
C LEU A 252 7.82 -13.08 1.41
N ALA A 253 6.78 -12.67 2.13
CA ALA A 253 5.64 -13.53 2.44
C ALA A 253 4.87 -13.97 1.19
N TYR A 254 4.74 -13.08 0.20
CA TYR A 254 4.06 -13.39 -1.06
C TYR A 254 4.89 -14.33 -1.95
N TYR A 255 6.22 -14.15 -1.96
CA TYR A 255 7.13 -15.06 -2.66
C TYR A 255 7.10 -16.46 -2.04
N LEU A 256 7.28 -16.57 -0.72
CA LEU A 256 7.24 -17.86 -0.02
C LEU A 256 5.86 -18.54 -0.10
N GLY A 257 4.79 -17.75 -0.16
CA GLY A 257 3.42 -18.22 -0.33
C GLY A 257 3.02 -18.53 -1.78
N GLY A 258 3.94 -18.46 -2.75
CA GLY A 258 3.67 -18.75 -4.16
C GLY A 258 2.73 -17.75 -4.84
N ARG A 259 2.52 -16.56 -4.26
CA ARG A 259 1.65 -15.50 -4.79
C ARG A 259 2.36 -14.56 -5.76
N THR A 260 3.69 -14.64 -5.82
CA THR A 260 4.54 -13.95 -6.80
C THR A 260 5.62 -14.90 -7.28
N GLY A 261 6.00 -14.80 -8.55
CA GLY A 261 7.06 -15.63 -9.15
C GLY A 261 8.48 -15.14 -8.85
N ALA A 262 8.63 -13.97 -8.22
CA ALA A 262 9.92 -13.38 -7.88
C ALA A 262 9.84 -12.70 -6.52
N LEU A 263 10.96 -12.74 -5.75
CA LEU A 263 11.04 -12.08 -4.45
C LEU A 263 10.95 -10.56 -4.58
N PHE A 264 11.61 -9.99 -5.57
CA PHE A 264 11.63 -8.55 -5.84
C PHE A 264 11.33 -8.30 -7.34
N PRO A 265 10.05 -8.34 -7.75
CA PRO A 265 9.64 -8.17 -9.13
C PRO A 265 10.21 -6.90 -9.76
N ALA A 266 10.62 -7.02 -11.04
CA ALA A 266 11.22 -5.93 -11.82
C ALA A 266 10.31 -5.55 -13.01
N PRO A 267 10.53 -4.43 -13.70
CA PRO A 267 9.83 -4.04 -14.92
C PRO A 267 9.76 -5.12 -16.00
#